data_0d57f5a2792fd0cb88c3bba4a22b0ecd
#
_entry.id   0d57f5a2792fd0cb88c3bba4a22b0ecd
#
_cell.length_a   1.000
_cell.length_b   1.000
_cell.length_c   1.000
_cell.angle_alpha   90.00
_cell.angle_beta   90.00
_cell.angle_gamma   90.00
#
_symmetry.space_group_name_H-M   'P 1'
#
loop_
_entity.id
_entity.type
_entity.pdbx_description
1 polymer ?
#
loop_
_entity_poly.entity_id
_entity_poly.type
_entity_poly.pdbx_seq_one_letter_code
_entity_poly.pdbx_strand_id
1 'polypeptide(L)'
;MLKYSTNNARFEEISEKASYKQSWARGRRCIIPAWSFDEPCWETGRNVWWRFQRADDAPWGLAGLWNAWTDPETGEIIESYTMLTVNADAHPLMSRMHKPDPKLPADQQDKRSVVAIEFADLSKWLTGTQAEAATLVRPPSMECTAATPMS
;
A
#
# COMPACT_ATOMS: atom_id res chain seq x y z
N MET A 1 -8.29 -14.09 20.55
CA MET A 1 -8.16 -12.77 19.87
C MET A 1 -6.96 -12.84 18.94
N LEU A 2 -7.20 -12.92 17.65
CA LEU A 2 -6.13 -13.01 16.66
C LEU A 2 -5.35 -11.69 16.60
N LYS A 3 -4.06 -11.72 16.90
CA LYS A 3 -3.15 -10.55 16.87
C LYS A 3 -2.64 -10.21 15.47
N TYR A 4 -3.47 -10.34 14.43
CA TYR A 4 -3.06 -9.96 13.08
C TYR A 4 -3.63 -8.59 12.73
N SER A 5 -2.74 -7.64 12.43
CA SER A 5 -3.15 -6.38 11.83
C SER A 5 -3.54 -6.64 10.37
N THR A 6 -4.75 -6.22 9.99
CA THR A 6 -5.24 -6.30 8.61
C THR A 6 -5.29 -4.93 7.94
N ASN A 7 -4.63 -3.93 8.53
CA ASN A 7 -4.62 -2.57 8.00
C ASN A 7 -3.89 -2.45 6.66
N ASN A 8 -2.88 -3.29 6.45
CA ASN A 8 -2.10 -3.35 5.22
C ASN A 8 -2.07 -4.78 4.69
N ALA A 9 -2.23 -4.93 3.38
CA ALA A 9 -2.17 -6.21 2.70
C ALA A 9 -1.00 -6.23 1.71
N ARG A 10 -0.17 -7.26 1.80
CA ARG A 10 0.94 -7.47 0.86
C ARG A 10 0.38 -7.98 -0.46
N PHE A 11 0.60 -7.25 -1.54
CA PHE A 11 0.11 -7.63 -2.87
C PHE A 11 0.60 -9.02 -3.29
N GLU A 12 1.83 -9.37 -2.97
CA GLU A 12 2.44 -10.66 -3.32
C GLU A 12 1.71 -11.87 -2.70
N GLU A 13 0.92 -11.63 -1.66
CA GLU A 13 0.23 -12.68 -0.90
C GLU A 13 -1.31 -12.58 -0.96
N ILE A 14 -1.89 -11.57 -1.60
CA ILE A 14 -3.33 -11.31 -1.52
C ILE A 14 -4.21 -12.42 -2.09
N SER A 15 -3.72 -13.15 -3.09
CA SER A 15 -4.45 -14.28 -3.69
C SER A 15 -4.50 -15.52 -2.80
N GLU A 16 -3.64 -15.60 -1.81
CA GLU A 16 -3.50 -16.77 -0.92
C GLU A 16 -4.05 -16.52 0.48
N LYS A 17 -3.88 -15.30 1.00
CA LYS A 17 -4.31 -14.97 2.37
C LYS A 17 -5.82 -14.96 2.51
N ALA A 18 -6.31 -15.72 3.49
CA ALA A 18 -7.74 -15.88 3.76
C ALA A 18 -8.48 -14.54 3.94
N SER A 19 -7.82 -13.54 4.52
CA SER A 19 -8.40 -12.21 4.74
C SER A 19 -8.66 -11.41 3.47
N TYR A 20 -7.95 -11.67 2.37
CA TYR A 20 -7.93 -10.80 1.19
C TYR A 20 -8.30 -11.50 -0.12
N LYS A 21 -8.10 -12.83 -0.22
CA LYS A 21 -8.26 -13.58 -1.48
C LYS A 21 -9.64 -13.41 -2.11
N GLN A 22 -10.69 -13.35 -1.31
CA GLN A 22 -12.04 -13.18 -1.84
C GLN A 22 -12.28 -11.76 -2.35
N SER A 23 -11.82 -10.75 -1.64
CA SER A 23 -11.93 -9.36 -2.08
C SER A 23 -11.17 -9.13 -3.38
N TRP A 24 -9.96 -9.66 -3.49
CA TRP A 24 -9.18 -9.60 -4.72
C TRP A 24 -9.86 -10.33 -5.88
N ALA A 25 -10.29 -11.57 -5.67
CA ALA A 25 -10.96 -12.38 -6.70
C ALA A 25 -12.28 -11.74 -7.19
N ARG A 26 -13.00 -11.06 -6.32
CA ARG A 26 -14.27 -10.37 -6.65
C ARG A 26 -14.08 -8.96 -7.20
N GLY A 27 -12.86 -8.51 -7.37
CA GLY A 27 -12.58 -7.16 -7.85
C GLY A 27 -13.00 -6.05 -6.89
N ARG A 28 -13.01 -6.32 -5.59
CA ARG A 28 -13.36 -5.33 -4.55
C ARG A 28 -12.19 -4.40 -4.26
N ARG A 29 -11.82 -3.64 -5.27
CA ARG A 29 -10.75 -2.64 -5.21
C ARG A 29 -11.31 -1.28 -4.85
N CYS A 30 -10.51 -0.49 -4.14
CA CYS A 30 -10.86 0.88 -3.77
C CYS A 30 -9.64 1.80 -3.91
N ILE A 31 -9.91 3.09 -3.85
CA ILE A 31 -8.89 4.13 -3.76
C ILE A 31 -9.01 4.80 -2.39
N ILE A 32 -7.88 4.95 -1.73
CA ILE A 32 -7.74 5.63 -0.46
C ILE A 32 -7.09 6.98 -0.74
N PRO A 33 -7.82 8.10 -0.70
CA PRO A 33 -7.22 9.41 -0.92
C PRO A 33 -6.39 9.83 0.30
N ALA A 34 -5.21 10.39 0.05
CA ALA A 34 -4.33 10.90 1.10
C ALA A 34 -3.54 12.11 0.58
N TRP A 35 -3.46 13.18 1.36
CA TRP A 35 -2.60 14.32 1.04
C TRP A 35 -1.12 14.00 1.17
N SER A 36 -0.80 13.17 2.14
CA SER A 36 0.56 12.69 2.39
C SER A 36 0.53 11.33 3.07
N PHE A 37 1.66 10.65 3.04
CA PHE A 37 1.94 9.53 3.93
C PHE A 37 3.36 9.68 4.49
N ASP A 38 3.60 9.11 5.65
CA ASP A 38 4.87 9.22 6.35
C ASP A 38 5.50 7.85 6.50
N GLU A 39 6.82 7.78 6.30
CA GLU A 39 7.61 6.56 6.42
C GLU A 39 8.84 6.79 7.29
N PRO A 40 9.22 5.80 8.13
CA PRO A 40 10.40 5.92 8.98
C PRO A 40 11.68 5.67 8.18
N CYS A 41 12.67 6.54 8.32
CA CYS A 41 13.99 6.39 7.74
C CYS A 41 15.04 6.22 8.84
N TRP A 42 15.89 5.19 8.71
CA TRP A 42 16.88 4.82 9.73
C TRP A 42 18.34 5.01 9.27
N GLU A 43 18.55 5.71 8.16
CA GLU A 43 19.91 5.92 7.59
C GLU A 43 20.88 6.60 8.55
N THR A 44 20.37 7.39 9.48
CA THR A 44 21.20 8.09 10.49
C THR A 44 21.43 7.28 11.77
N GLY A 45 20.99 6.00 11.79
CA GLY A 45 21.06 5.15 12.98
C GLY A 45 19.90 5.38 13.97
N ARG A 46 19.06 6.35 13.73
CA ARG A 46 17.82 6.65 14.47
C ARG A 46 16.68 6.90 13.54
N ASN A 47 15.44 6.76 14.02
CA ASN A 47 14.27 7.06 13.21
C ASN A 47 14.17 8.56 12.92
N VAL A 48 14.10 8.90 11.63
CA VAL A 48 13.70 10.21 11.13
C VAL A 48 12.49 9.97 10.22
N TRP A 49 11.35 10.54 10.57
CA TRP A 49 10.15 10.42 9.73
C TRP A 49 10.32 11.26 8.47
N TRP A 50 9.93 10.70 7.33
CA TRP A 50 9.88 11.38 6.05
C TRP A 50 8.44 11.49 5.59
N ARG A 51 8.07 12.67 5.10
CA ARG A 51 6.76 12.92 4.52
C ARG A 51 6.82 12.85 3.01
N PHE A 52 5.86 12.14 2.43
CA PHE A 52 5.72 11.92 1.00
C PHE A 52 4.44 12.60 0.52
N GLN A 53 4.59 13.54 -0.38
CA GLN A 53 3.49 14.25 -1.05
C GLN A 53 3.64 14.10 -2.56
N ARG A 54 2.56 14.32 -3.30
CA ARG A 54 2.68 14.41 -4.75
C ARG A 54 3.38 15.72 -5.13
N ALA A 55 4.22 15.64 -6.14
CA ALA A 55 4.96 16.80 -6.66
C ALA A 55 4.05 17.84 -7.34
N ASP A 56 2.83 17.44 -7.73
CA ASP A 56 1.82 18.29 -8.36
C ASP A 56 0.78 18.88 -7.38
N ASP A 57 1.04 18.77 -6.08
CA ASP A 57 0.15 19.21 -5.00
C ASP A 57 -1.26 18.57 -4.99
N ALA A 58 -1.49 17.53 -5.78
CA ALA A 58 -2.72 16.75 -5.76
C ALA A 58 -2.67 15.68 -4.66
N PRO A 59 -3.81 15.13 -4.22
CA PRO A 59 -3.80 14.00 -3.30
C PRO A 59 -3.31 12.72 -3.99
N TRP A 60 -2.72 11.83 -3.21
CA TRP A 60 -2.46 10.44 -3.61
C TRP A 60 -3.77 9.68 -3.76
N GLY A 61 -3.85 8.81 -4.77
CA GLY A 61 -4.82 7.73 -4.83
C GLY A 61 -4.14 6.42 -4.44
N LEU A 62 -4.23 6.01 -3.19
CA LEU A 62 -3.59 4.77 -2.73
C LEU A 62 -4.49 3.57 -3.00
N ALA A 63 -3.92 2.50 -3.55
CA ALA A 63 -4.64 1.29 -3.86
C ALA A 63 -5.02 0.53 -2.58
N GLY A 64 -6.25 0.08 -2.53
CA GLY A 64 -6.76 -0.75 -1.46
C GLY A 64 -7.74 -1.81 -1.94
N LEU A 65 -8.10 -2.70 -1.02
CA LEU A 65 -9.19 -3.65 -1.15
C LEU A 65 -10.26 -3.34 -0.10
N TRP A 66 -11.51 -3.61 -0.42
CA TRP A 66 -12.60 -3.48 0.54
C TRP A 66 -13.33 -4.80 0.74
N ASN A 67 -14.00 -4.92 1.87
CA ASN A 67 -14.85 -6.05 2.19
C ASN A 67 -16.09 -5.56 2.96
N ALA A 68 -17.14 -6.35 2.91
CA ALA A 68 -18.33 -6.19 3.73
C ALA A 68 -18.63 -7.52 4.42
N TRP A 69 -18.80 -7.46 5.73
CA TRP A 69 -19.19 -8.61 6.55
C TRP A 69 -20.55 -8.33 7.20
N THR A 70 -21.45 -9.31 7.12
CA THR A 70 -22.75 -9.20 7.76
C THR A 70 -22.72 -9.97 9.07
N ASP A 71 -23.02 -9.28 10.15
CA ASP A 71 -23.16 -9.93 11.46
C ASP A 71 -24.35 -10.89 11.42
N PRO A 72 -24.11 -12.18 11.65
CA PRO A 72 -25.18 -13.19 11.61
C PRO A 72 -26.21 -13.05 12.74
N GLU A 73 -25.87 -12.37 13.83
CA GLU A 73 -26.78 -12.18 14.97
C GLU A 73 -27.65 -10.93 14.81
N THR A 74 -27.08 -9.85 14.32
CA THR A 74 -27.79 -8.54 14.24
C THR A 74 -28.22 -8.17 12.82
N GLY A 75 -27.63 -8.78 11.78
CA GLY A 75 -27.83 -8.40 10.38
C GLY A 75 -27.10 -7.10 9.99
N GLU A 76 -26.32 -6.52 10.90
CA GLU A 76 -25.53 -5.32 10.63
C GLU A 76 -24.45 -5.60 9.58
N ILE A 77 -24.32 -4.71 8.61
CA ILE A 77 -23.27 -4.78 7.58
C ILE A 77 -22.09 -3.91 8.05
N ILE A 78 -20.94 -4.54 8.26
CA ILE A 78 -19.70 -3.86 8.64
C ILE A 78 -18.80 -3.83 7.42
N GLU A 79 -18.55 -2.63 6.91
CA GLU A 79 -17.62 -2.40 5.81
C GLU A 79 -16.22 -2.11 6.34
N SER A 80 -15.22 -2.62 5.65
CA SER A 80 -13.81 -2.42 5.97
C SER A 80 -12.97 -2.33 4.71
N TYR A 81 -11.79 -1.73 4.83
CA TYR A 81 -10.81 -1.69 3.75
C TYR A 81 -9.40 -1.90 4.29
N THR A 82 -8.51 -2.28 3.39
CA THR A 82 -7.07 -2.43 3.66
C THR A 82 -6.28 -1.77 2.56
N MET A 83 -5.16 -1.16 2.91
CA MET A 83 -4.22 -0.58 1.96
C MET A 83 -3.28 -1.66 1.42
N LEU A 84 -3.06 -1.68 0.12
CA LEU A 84 -2.06 -2.56 -0.49
C LEU A 84 -0.65 -2.02 -0.28
N THR A 85 0.27 -2.93 -0.04
CA THR A 85 1.70 -2.65 -0.07
C THR A 85 2.39 -3.59 -1.06
N VAL A 86 3.51 -3.14 -1.59
CA VAL A 86 4.32 -3.88 -2.56
C VAL A 86 5.79 -3.82 -2.16
N ASN A 87 6.57 -4.84 -2.56
CA ASN A 87 8.02 -4.83 -2.36
C ASN A 87 8.65 -3.62 -3.06
N ALA A 88 9.56 -2.96 -2.38
CA ALA A 88 10.22 -1.74 -2.84
C ALA A 88 11.76 -1.82 -2.73
N ASP A 89 12.34 -3.00 -2.65
CA ASP A 89 13.79 -3.17 -2.54
C ASP A 89 14.55 -2.55 -3.71
N ALA A 90 13.97 -2.58 -4.92
CA ALA A 90 14.54 -1.98 -6.13
C ALA A 90 14.18 -0.50 -6.34
N HIS A 91 13.33 0.08 -5.49
CA HIS A 91 12.90 1.47 -5.68
C HIS A 91 13.92 2.45 -5.09
N PRO A 92 14.39 3.48 -5.85
CA PRO A 92 15.49 4.35 -5.42
C PRO A 92 15.26 5.07 -4.09
N LEU A 93 14.02 5.42 -3.79
CA LEU A 93 13.66 6.18 -2.59
C LEU A 93 13.03 5.30 -1.50
N MET A 94 12.04 4.48 -1.86
CA MET A 94 11.30 3.67 -0.87
C MET A 94 12.16 2.58 -0.24
N SER A 95 13.20 2.08 -0.93
CA SER A 95 14.15 1.12 -0.37
C SER A 95 14.95 1.68 0.82
N ARG A 96 15.07 2.99 0.93
CA ARG A 96 15.75 3.70 2.02
C ARG A 96 14.93 3.80 3.29
N MET A 97 13.61 3.60 3.18
CA MET A 97 12.68 3.70 4.30
C MET A 97 12.70 2.41 5.13
N HIS A 98 12.13 2.49 6.31
CA HIS A 98 12.08 1.41 7.30
C HIS A 98 13.45 0.97 7.84
N LYS A 99 13.42 0.46 9.06
CA LYS A 99 14.64 -0.05 9.71
C LYS A 99 15.14 -1.29 8.97
N PRO A 100 16.40 -1.35 8.56
CA PRO A 100 16.95 -2.54 7.94
C PRO A 100 17.03 -3.70 8.92
N ASP A 101 16.81 -4.92 8.44
CA ASP A 101 17.05 -6.15 9.17
C ASP A 101 18.52 -6.58 8.94
N PRO A 102 19.36 -6.59 9.98
CA PRO A 102 20.78 -6.94 9.84
C PRO A 102 21.02 -8.40 9.47
N LYS A 103 19.99 -9.25 9.57
CA LYS A 103 20.07 -10.68 9.22
C LYS A 103 19.86 -10.95 7.73
N LEU A 104 19.36 -9.95 6.99
CA LEU A 104 19.05 -10.09 5.58
C LEU A 104 20.06 -9.33 4.71
N PRO A 105 20.30 -9.79 3.46
CA PRO A 105 21.11 -9.04 2.50
C PRO A 105 20.52 -7.65 2.23
N ALA A 106 21.36 -6.68 1.89
CA ALA A 106 20.97 -5.30 1.70
C ALA A 106 19.95 -5.10 0.57
N ASP A 107 19.95 -5.96 -0.43
CA ASP A 107 19.06 -5.94 -1.59
C ASP A 107 17.83 -6.86 -1.44
N GLN A 108 17.67 -7.50 -0.30
CA GLN A 108 16.59 -8.45 -0.01
C GLN A 108 15.94 -8.17 1.35
N GLN A 109 15.74 -6.91 1.64
CA GLN A 109 15.16 -6.43 2.91
C GLN A 109 13.64 -6.57 2.98
N ASP A 110 12.99 -6.84 1.85
CA ASP A 110 11.54 -6.79 1.72
C ASP A 110 10.96 -5.44 2.18
N LYS A 111 11.58 -4.37 1.73
CA LYS A 111 11.10 -3.02 1.97
C LYS A 111 9.70 -2.86 1.39
N ARG A 112 8.83 -2.20 2.11
CA ARG A 112 7.43 -2.05 1.74
C ARG A 112 7.15 -0.63 1.27
N SER A 113 6.28 -0.51 0.29
CA SER A 113 5.76 0.77 -0.19
C SER A 113 4.26 0.69 -0.36
N VAL A 114 3.59 1.82 -0.22
CA VAL A 114 2.22 2.00 -0.71
C VAL A 114 2.19 1.79 -2.23
N VAL A 115 1.01 1.49 -2.75
CA VAL A 115 0.75 1.43 -4.20
C VAL A 115 -0.03 2.67 -4.57
N ALA A 116 0.57 3.55 -5.37
CA ALA A 116 -0.08 4.75 -5.86
C ALA A 116 -0.65 4.53 -7.25
N ILE A 117 -1.94 4.82 -7.41
CA ILE A 117 -2.63 4.76 -8.70
C ILE A 117 -2.69 6.18 -9.28
N GLU A 118 -2.18 6.35 -10.49
CA GLU A 118 -2.27 7.62 -11.18
C GLU A 118 -3.71 7.93 -11.59
N PHE A 119 -4.04 9.22 -11.67
CA PHE A 119 -5.40 9.66 -11.97
C PHE A 119 -5.93 9.06 -13.29
N ALA A 120 -5.09 8.98 -14.31
CA ALA A 120 -5.45 8.38 -15.60
C ALA A 120 -5.78 6.88 -15.51
N ASP A 121 -5.32 6.18 -14.47
CA ASP A 121 -5.47 4.74 -14.28
C ASP A 121 -6.58 4.37 -13.27
N LEU A 122 -7.28 5.35 -12.67
CA LEU A 122 -8.30 5.10 -11.66
C LEU A 122 -9.39 4.15 -12.14
N SER A 123 -9.96 4.38 -13.32
CA SER A 123 -10.98 3.49 -13.90
C SER A 123 -10.47 2.08 -14.09
N LYS A 124 -9.26 1.92 -14.59
CA LYS A 124 -8.62 0.62 -14.79
C LYS A 124 -8.40 -0.13 -13.48
N TRP A 125 -7.97 0.60 -12.44
CA TRP A 125 -7.85 0.01 -11.10
C TRP A 125 -9.20 -0.45 -10.55
N LEU A 126 -10.22 0.41 -10.60
CA LEU A 126 -11.52 0.17 -9.97
C LEU A 126 -12.38 -0.84 -10.73
N THR A 127 -12.35 -0.85 -12.06
CA THR A 127 -13.28 -1.60 -12.90
C THR A 127 -12.64 -2.51 -13.92
N GLY A 128 -11.32 -2.48 -14.10
CA GLY A 128 -10.60 -3.36 -15.00
C GLY A 128 -10.58 -4.80 -14.52
N THR A 129 -10.10 -5.69 -15.38
CA THR A 129 -9.88 -7.09 -15.01
C THR A 129 -8.82 -7.20 -13.90
N GLN A 130 -8.78 -8.32 -13.22
CA GLN A 130 -7.76 -8.59 -12.21
C GLN A 130 -6.33 -8.48 -12.80
N ALA A 131 -6.14 -8.99 -14.01
CA ALA A 131 -4.85 -8.91 -14.70
C ALA A 131 -4.47 -7.46 -15.05
N GLU A 132 -5.42 -6.65 -15.53
CA GLU A 132 -5.20 -5.23 -15.79
C GLU A 132 -4.86 -4.45 -14.51
N ALA A 133 -5.61 -4.68 -13.44
CA ALA A 133 -5.35 -4.04 -12.14
C ALA A 133 -3.95 -4.42 -11.61
N ALA A 134 -3.54 -5.67 -11.74
CA ALA A 134 -2.22 -6.14 -11.29
C ALA A 134 -1.06 -5.40 -12.00
N THR A 135 -1.24 -4.96 -13.24
CA THR A 135 -0.21 -4.18 -13.96
C THR A 135 0.04 -2.80 -13.36
N LEU A 136 -0.87 -2.29 -12.54
CA LEU A 136 -0.78 -0.98 -11.91
C LEU A 136 -0.11 -1.02 -10.53
N VAL A 137 0.15 -2.21 -10.01
CA VAL A 137 0.71 -2.39 -8.65
C VAL A 137 2.21 -2.14 -8.67
N ARG A 138 2.58 -0.95 -8.24
CA ARG A 138 3.97 -0.50 -8.15
C ARG A 138 4.10 0.61 -7.10
N PRO A 139 5.31 0.84 -6.56
CA PRO A 139 5.57 2.02 -5.74
C PRO A 139 5.31 3.33 -6.51
N PRO A 140 5.10 4.46 -5.81
CA PRO A 140 4.97 5.78 -6.44
C PRO A 140 6.18 6.08 -7.34
N SER A 141 5.95 6.65 -8.51
CA SER A 141 7.06 7.06 -9.38
C SER A 141 7.86 8.20 -8.77
N MET A 142 9.15 8.27 -9.06
CA MET A 142 10.03 9.35 -8.59
C MET A 142 9.56 10.72 -9.07
N GLU A 143 9.06 10.81 -10.31
CA GLU A 143 8.58 12.04 -10.91
C GLU A 143 7.37 12.63 -10.17
N CYS A 144 6.49 11.76 -9.66
CA CYS A 144 5.29 12.18 -8.94
C CYS A 144 5.52 12.41 -7.45
N THR A 145 6.72 12.18 -6.93
CA THR A 145 6.99 12.15 -5.49
C THR A 145 7.86 13.33 -5.05
N ALA A 146 7.35 14.09 -4.08
CA ALA A 146 8.11 15.02 -3.27
C ALA A 146 8.25 14.44 -1.86
N ALA A 147 9.48 14.21 -1.42
CA ALA A 147 9.76 13.58 -0.12
C ALA A 147 10.70 14.48 0.70
N THR A 148 10.33 14.71 1.95
CA THR A 148 11.08 15.59 2.86
C THR A 148 11.20 14.96 4.25
N PRO A 149 12.40 15.01 4.87
CA PRO A 149 12.53 14.64 6.27
C PRO A 149 11.76 15.63 7.15
N MET A 150 11.09 15.10 8.16
CA MET A 150 10.42 15.89 9.18
C MET A 150 11.38 16.16 10.34
N SER A 151 11.38 17.40 10.81
CA SER A 151 12.21 17.83 11.94
C SER A 151 11.65 17.35 13.29
#